data_b4c13bb9782364617909690f6efae16a
#
_entry.id   b4c13bb9782364617909690f6efae16a
#
_cell.length_a   1.000
_cell.length_b   1.000
_cell.length_c   1.000
_cell.angle_alpha   90.00
_cell.angle_beta   90.00
_cell.angle_gamma   90.00
#
_symmetry.space_group_name_H-M   'P 1'
#
loop_
_entity.id
_entity.type
_entity.pdbx_description
1 polymer ?
#
loop_
_entity_poly.entity_id
_entity_poly.type
_entity_poly.pdbx_seq_one_letter_code
_entity_poly.pdbx_strand_id
1 'polypeptide(L)'
;MLKVYTDAAFAYKNQSAGLAIRILAPDQLYEQVVFLNQVADNHQAEFLAILRALDWLIELGRTQDFIWLHADSQVAIRAIEKSYIKDARYAPILDHILSRLDNFPNLYVKWVAEKENQAADQLAKSSLNKAVSWTRTSLR
;
A
#
# COMPACT_ATOMS: atom_id res chain seq x y z
N MET A 1 18.44 -0.76 3.41
CA MET A 1 17.35 -0.13 2.63
C MET A 1 16.20 -1.11 2.45
N LEU A 2 14.99 -0.63 2.59
CA LEU A 2 13.80 -1.41 2.27
C LEU A 2 13.16 -0.86 1.00
N LYS A 3 12.71 -1.77 0.13
CA LYS A 3 11.85 -1.43 -0.99
C LYS A 3 10.45 -1.96 -0.69
N VAL A 4 9.47 -1.08 -0.69
CA VAL A 4 8.08 -1.43 -0.42
C VAL A 4 7.26 -1.20 -1.67
N TYR A 5 6.42 -2.17 -2.02
CA TYR A 5 5.51 -2.11 -3.15
C TYR A 5 4.09 -2.33 -2.66
N THR A 6 3.19 -1.45 -3.06
CA THR A 6 1.77 -1.58 -2.73
C THR A 6 0.93 -1.58 -3.99
N ASP A 7 -0.17 -2.29 -3.95
CA ASP A 7 -1.17 -2.26 -5.00
C ASP A 7 -2.53 -2.66 -4.42
N ALA A 8 -3.58 -2.42 -5.19
CA ALA A 8 -4.93 -2.79 -4.84
C ALA A 8 -5.69 -3.25 -6.07
N ALA A 9 -6.59 -4.20 -5.87
CA ALA A 9 -7.56 -4.64 -6.87
C ALA A 9 -8.95 -4.37 -6.32
N PHE A 10 -9.85 -3.85 -7.17
CA PHE A 10 -11.19 -3.47 -6.75
C PHE A 10 -12.25 -4.10 -7.64
N ALA A 11 -13.33 -4.60 -7.02
CA ALA A 11 -14.49 -5.15 -7.72
C ALA A 11 -15.69 -4.24 -7.52
N TYR A 12 -16.14 -3.60 -8.59
CA TYR A 12 -17.31 -2.71 -8.57
C TYR A 12 -18.59 -3.44 -8.16
N LYS A 13 -18.73 -4.69 -8.57
CA LYS A 13 -19.96 -5.44 -8.40
C LYS A 13 -20.37 -5.60 -6.94
N ASN A 14 -19.40 -5.84 -6.07
CA ASN A 14 -19.65 -6.05 -4.64
C ASN A 14 -18.88 -5.08 -3.75
N GLN A 15 -18.24 -4.09 -4.34
CA GLN A 15 -17.46 -3.07 -3.63
C GLN A 15 -16.46 -3.67 -2.66
N SER A 16 -15.76 -4.70 -3.10
CA SER A 16 -14.68 -5.32 -2.34
C SER A 16 -13.32 -5.00 -2.95
N ALA A 17 -12.27 -5.16 -2.16
CA ALA A 17 -10.91 -4.91 -2.60
C ALA A 17 -9.95 -5.95 -2.03
N GLY A 18 -8.88 -6.21 -2.79
CA GLY A 18 -7.71 -6.90 -2.31
C GLY A 18 -6.55 -5.91 -2.25
N LEU A 19 -5.90 -5.80 -1.10
CA LEU A 19 -4.72 -4.97 -0.93
C LEU A 19 -3.50 -5.86 -0.90
N ALA A 20 -2.39 -5.41 -1.48
CA ALA A 20 -1.13 -6.14 -1.43
C ALA A 20 0.01 -5.23 -0.99
N ILE A 21 0.83 -5.73 -0.09
CA ILE A 21 2.04 -5.07 0.38
C ILE A 21 3.19 -6.06 0.27
N ARG A 22 4.30 -5.64 -0.36
CA ARG A 22 5.55 -6.39 -0.42
C ARG A 22 6.66 -5.52 0.14
N ILE A 23 7.38 -6.05 1.11
CA ILE A 23 8.53 -5.37 1.72
C ILE A 23 9.77 -6.23 1.45
N LEU A 24 10.68 -5.68 0.64
CA LEU A 24 11.92 -6.35 0.27
C LEU A 24 13.04 -5.78 1.14
N ALA A 25 13.45 -6.57 2.14
CA ALA A 25 14.63 -6.31 2.95
C ALA A 25 15.84 -7.05 2.34
N PRO A 26 17.08 -6.76 2.76
CA PRO A 26 18.25 -7.42 2.17
C PRO A 26 18.20 -8.95 2.23
N ASP A 27 17.70 -9.53 3.31
CA ASP A 27 17.70 -10.98 3.54
C ASP A 27 16.31 -11.59 3.72
N GLN A 28 15.27 -10.76 3.69
CA GLN A 28 13.90 -11.22 3.92
C GLN A 28 12.92 -10.55 2.96
N LEU A 29 11.85 -11.26 2.66
CA LEU A 29 10.69 -10.76 1.93
C LEU A 29 9.47 -10.90 2.82
N TYR A 30 8.80 -9.77 3.07
CA TYR A 30 7.53 -9.75 3.81
C TYR A 30 6.41 -9.48 2.82
N GLU A 31 5.38 -10.29 2.85
CA GLU A 31 4.22 -10.10 1.99
C GLU A 31 2.94 -10.19 2.80
N GLN A 32 2.01 -9.31 2.50
CA GLN A 32 0.70 -9.31 3.13
C GLN A 32 -0.36 -8.98 2.09
N VAL A 33 -1.47 -9.70 2.15
CA VAL A 33 -2.67 -9.35 1.41
C VAL A 33 -3.82 -9.20 2.39
N VAL A 34 -4.71 -8.24 2.10
CA VAL A 34 -5.86 -7.94 2.94
C VAL A 34 -7.09 -7.84 2.05
N PHE A 35 -8.09 -8.67 2.33
CA PHE A 35 -9.38 -8.58 1.67
C PHE A 35 -10.31 -7.69 2.47
N LEU A 36 -10.92 -6.71 1.80
CA LEU A 36 -11.82 -5.75 2.43
C LEU A 36 -13.17 -5.72 1.72
N ASN A 37 -14.24 -5.62 2.51
CA ASN A 37 -15.58 -5.30 2.04
C ASN A 37 -15.85 -3.81 2.20
N GLN A 38 -16.86 -3.30 1.49
CA GLN A 38 -17.34 -1.92 1.64
C GLN A 38 -16.29 -0.86 1.32
N VAL A 39 -15.51 -1.09 0.28
CA VAL A 39 -14.58 -0.11 -0.27
C VAL A 39 -15.32 0.69 -1.33
N ALA A 40 -15.19 2.01 -1.30
CA ALA A 40 -15.97 2.90 -2.14
C ALA A 40 -15.60 2.80 -3.62
N ASP A 41 -14.29 2.79 -3.92
CA ASP A 41 -13.80 2.73 -5.30
C ASP A 41 -12.32 2.30 -5.32
N ASN A 42 -11.78 2.22 -6.54
CA ASN A 42 -10.40 1.80 -6.75
C ASN A 42 -9.39 2.76 -6.10
N HIS A 43 -9.63 4.07 -6.17
CA HIS A 43 -8.72 5.06 -5.58
C HIS A 43 -8.66 4.90 -4.06
N GLN A 44 -9.79 4.70 -3.41
CA GLN A 44 -9.81 4.45 -1.98
C GLN A 44 -9.00 3.20 -1.62
N ALA A 45 -9.14 2.13 -2.40
CA ALA A 45 -8.37 0.90 -2.19
C ALA A 45 -6.86 1.16 -2.29
N GLU A 46 -6.42 1.97 -3.25
CA GLU A 46 -5.00 2.32 -3.40
C GLU A 46 -4.46 3.08 -2.20
N PHE A 47 -5.20 4.06 -1.69
CA PHE A 47 -4.84 4.78 -0.47
C PHE A 47 -4.78 3.83 0.73
N LEU A 48 -5.74 2.92 0.86
CA LEU A 48 -5.78 1.96 1.96
C LEU A 48 -4.58 1.01 1.94
N ALA A 49 -4.12 0.60 0.75
CA ALA A 49 -2.94 -0.25 0.62
C ALA A 49 -1.69 0.47 1.16
N ILE A 50 -1.53 1.75 0.84
CA ILE A 50 -0.41 2.56 1.34
C ILE A 50 -0.50 2.72 2.87
N LEU A 51 -1.68 3.05 3.38
CA LEU A 51 -1.88 3.18 4.83
C LEU A 51 -1.54 1.87 5.55
N ARG A 52 -1.98 0.74 5.02
CA ARG A 52 -1.68 -0.58 5.59
C ARG A 52 -0.18 -0.86 5.59
N ALA A 53 0.52 -0.50 4.51
CA ALA A 53 1.97 -0.66 4.44
C ALA A 53 2.68 0.13 5.54
N LEU A 54 2.27 1.38 5.76
CA LEU A 54 2.87 2.22 6.81
C LEU A 54 2.62 1.64 8.21
N ASP A 55 1.39 1.21 8.48
CA ASP A 55 1.06 0.59 9.75
C ASP A 55 1.85 -0.70 9.98
N TRP A 56 2.03 -1.51 8.94
CA TRP A 56 2.80 -2.75 9.04
C TRP A 56 4.29 -2.47 9.30
N LEU A 57 4.86 -1.46 8.63
CA LEU A 57 6.24 -1.05 8.88
C LEU A 57 6.45 -0.59 10.32
N ILE A 58 5.47 0.12 10.88
CA ILE A 58 5.49 0.51 12.30
C ILE A 58 5.45 -0.75 13.19
N GLU A 59 4.55 -1.67 12.91
CA GLU A 59 4.42 -2.93 13.65
C GLU A 59 5.71 -3.76 13.62
N LEU A 60 6.41 -3.74 12.48
CA LEU A 60 7.68 -4.45 12.29
C LEU A 60 8.88 -3.74 12.94
N GLY A 61 8.69 -2.53 13.47
CA GLY A 61 9.78 -1.75 14.07
C GLY A 61 10.76 -1.18 13.05
N ARG A 62 10.31 -0.89 11.82
CA ARG A 62 11.17 -0.46 10.72
C ARG A 62 11.10 1.04 10.43
N THR A 63 10.63 1.85 11.36
CA THR A 63 10.41 3.28 11.12
C THR A 63 11.69 4.07 10.84
N GLN A 64 12.84 3.59 11.30
CA GLN A 64 14.11 4.29 11.13
C GLN A 64 14.91 3.87 9.89
N ASP A 65 14.45 2.85 9.19
CA ASP A 65 15.13 2.36 7.98
C ASP A 65 14.99 3.35 6.83
N PHE A 66 15.93 3.29 5.89
CA PHE A 66 15.75 3.98 4.61
C PHE A 66 14.75 3.18 3.78
N ILE A 67 13.65 3.81 3.41
CA ILE A 67 12.51 3.14 2.76
C ILE A 67 12.13 3.87 1.49
N TRP A 68 12.02 3.12 0.39
CA TRP A 68 11.36 3.55 -0.84
C TRP A 68 10.03 2.84 -0.95
N LEU A 69 8.94 3.59 -0.86
CA LEU A 69 7.59 3.07 -1.01
C LEU A 69 7.08 3.36 -2.41
N HIS A 70 6.82 2.30 -3.17
CA HIS A 70 6.41 2.36 -4.57
C HIS A 70 4.93 2.04 -4.71
N ALA A 71 4.23 2.83 -5.52
CA ALA A 71 2.86 2.57 -5.91
C ALA A 71 2.64 3.06 -7.34
N ASP A 72 1.71 2.44 -8.05
CA ASP A 72 1.38 2.84 -9.42
C ASP A 72 0.17 3.77 -9.51
N SER A 73 -0.37 4.19 -8.38
CA SER A 73 -1.45 5.19 -8.32
C SER A 73 -0.88 6.59 -8.34
N GLN A 74 -0.99 7.29 -9.46
CA GLN A 74 -0.57 8.70 -9.56
C GLN A 74 -1.37 9.59 -8.61
N VAL A 75 -2.66 9.32 -8.47
CA VAL A 75 -3.54 10.08 -7.57
C VAL A 75 -3.04 10.02 -6.14
N ALA A 76 -2.73 8.82 -5.64
CA ALA A 76 -2.26 8.63 -4.27
C ALA A 76 -0.87 9.23 -4.06
N ILE A 77 0.08 8.97 -4.95
CA ILE A 77 1.45 9.49 -4.81
C ILE A 77 1.48 11.01 -4.84
N ARG A 78 0.75 11.64 -5.78
CA ARG A 78 0.68 13.10 -5.85
C ARG A 78 0.04 13.71 -4.61
N ALA A 79 -1.01 13.09 -4.09
CA ALA A 79 -1.66 13.56 -2.87
C ALA A 79 -0.68 13.55 -1.68
N ILE A 80 0.10 12.49 -1.54
CA ILE A 80 1.10 12.37 -0.48
C ILE A 80 2.19 13.43 -0.67
N GLU A 81 2.71 13.58 -1.87
CA GLU A 81 3.77 14.56 -2.17
C GLU A 81 3.33 16.00 -1.89
N LYS A 82 2.06 16.31 -2.19
CA LYS A 82 1.48 17.65 -1.96
C LYS A 82 0.92 17.82 -0.56
N SER A 83 0.79 16.74 0.21
CA SER A 83 0.09 16.72 1.51
C SER A 83 -1.34 17.24 1.40
N TYR A 84 -1.99 17.03 0.26
CA TYR A 84 -3.31 17.56 -0.02
C TYR A 84 -4.01 16.78 -1.12
N ILE A 85 -5.32 16.64 -0.98
CA ILE A 85 -6.20 16.18 -2.04
C ILE A 85 -7.51 16.97 -1.98
N LYS A 86 -7.99 17.38 -3.15
CA LYS A 86 -9.22 18.15 -3.25
C LYS A 86 -10.47 17.32 -2.94
N ASP A 87 -10.46 16.04 -3.33
CA ASP A 87 -11.61 15.15 -3.17
C ASP A 87 -11.80 14.78 -1.71
N ALA A 88 -12.93 15.22 -1.13
CA ALA A 88 -13.27 15.00 0.27
C ALA A 88 -13.42 13.51 0.63
N ARG A 89 -13.66 12.64 -0.34
CA ARG A 89 -13.78 11.20 -0.10
C ARG A 89 -12.47 10.58 0.37
N TYR A 90 -11.34 11.12 -0.09
CA TYR A 90 -10.01 10.57 0.20
C TYR A 90 -9.25 11.38 1.25
N ALA A 91 -9.70 12.57 1.56
CA ALA A 91 -8.99 13.44 2.52
C ALA A 91 -8.78 12.79 3.89
N PRO A 92 -9.77 12.10 4.50
CA PRO A 92 -9.53 11.44 5.79
C PRO A 92 -8.45 10.36 5.73
N ILE A 93 -8.39 9.57 4.65
CA ILE A 93 -7.38 8.53 4.51
C ILE A 93 -6.01 9.16 4.33
N LEU A 94 -5.92 10.22 3.52
CA LEU A 94 -4.68 10.97 3.35
C LEU A 94 -4.18 11.52 4.68
N ASP A 95 -5.06 12.07 5.51
CA ASP A 95 -4.69 12.59 6.83
C ASP A 95 -4.08 11.48 7.71
N HIS A 96 -4.65 10.28 7.68
CA HIS A 96 -4.08 9.13 8.39
C HIS A 96 -2.69 8.76 7.84
N ILE A 97 -2.53 8.75 6.53
CA ILE A 97 -1.23 8.47 5.89
C ILE A 97 -0.20 9.49 6.33
N LEU A 98 -0.52 10.79 6.26
CA LEU A 98 0.40 11.85 6.63
C LEU A 98 0.80 11.75 8.11
N SER A 99 -0.16 11.42 8.98
CA SER A 99 0.10 11.18 10.39
C SER A 99 1.11 10.05 10.61
N ARG A 100 0.97 8.93 9.86
CA ARG A 100 1.92 7.81 9.95
C ARG A 100 3.30 8.19 9.44
N LEU A 101 3.36 8.99 8.36
CA LEU A 101 4.63 9.41 7.77
C LEU A 101 5.49 10.21 8.73
N ASP A 102 4.91 10.86 9.73
CA ASP A 102 5.65 11.57 10.77
C ASP A 102 6.58 10.65 11.58
N ASN A 103 6.34 9.33 11.56
CA ASN A 103 7.19 8.35 12.23
C ASN A 103 8.39 7.93 11.40
N PHE A 104 8.49 8.35 10.14
CA PHE A 104 9.46 7.85 9.18
C PHE A 104 10.39 8.97 8.69
N PRO A 105 11.55 9.18 9.34
CA PRO A 105 12.46 10.26 8.92
C PRO A 105 13.14 9.99 7.57
N ASN A 106 13.16 8.75 7.11
CA ASN A 106 13.91 8.35 5.91
C ASN A 106 13.05 7.58 4.91
N LEU A 107 11.76 7.87 4.85
CA LEU A 107 10.85 7.22 3.90
C LEU A 107 10.50 8.18 2.77
N TYR A 108 10.58 7.69 1.55
CA TYR A 108 10.25 8.44 0.33
C TYR A 108 9.26 7.65 -0.49
N VAL A 109 8.24 8.32 -1.01
CA VAL A 109 7.28 7.71 -1.92
C VAL A 109 7.73 7.90 -3.35
N LYS A 110 7.42 6.91 -4.19
CA LYS A 110 7.80 6.94 -5.60
C LYS A 110 6.71 6.29 -6.44
N TRP A 111 6.27 7.02 -7.47
CA TRP A 111 5.40 6.42 -8.47
C TRP A 111 6.19 5.48 -9.37
N VAL A 112 5.61 4.33 -9.70
CA VAL A 112 6.15 3.39 -10.67
C VAL A 112 5.07 3.02 -11.69
N ALA A 113 5.49 2.65 -12.89
CA ALA A 113 4.56 2.17 -13.90
C ALA A 113 3.97 0.81 -13.46
N GLU A 114 2.76 0.53 -13.91
CA GLU A 114 2.05 -0.71 -13.57
C GLU A 114 2.90 -1.96 -13.88
N LYS A 115 3.59 -1.98 -15.00
CA LYS A 115 4.46 -3.10 -15.41
C LYS A 115 5.60 -3.37 -14.42
N GLU A 116 5.98 -2.37 -13.63
CA GLU A 116 7.04 -2.51 -12.62
C GLU A 116 6.47 -2.87 -11.24
N ASN A 117 5.15 -3.01 -11.13
CA ASN A 117 4.45 -3.34 -9.91
C ASN A 117 3.67 -4.66 -10.02
N GLN A 118 4.07 -5.52 -10.94
CA GLN A 118 3.29 -6.72 -11.30
C GLN A 118 3.15 -7.72 -10.15
N ALA A 119 4.17 -7.90 -9.33
CA ALA A 119 4.10 -8.86 -8.22
C ALA A 119 3.04 -8.43 -7.20
N ALA A 120 3.00 -7.16 -6.84
CA ALA A 120 1.97 -6.64 -5.94
C ALA A 120 0.59 -6.70 -6.60
N ASP A 121 0.49 -6.39 -7.89
CA ASP A 121 -0.75 -6.47 -8.66
C ASP A 121 -1.35 -7.88 -8.63
N GLN A 122 -0.54 -8.90 -8.88
CA GLN A 122 -0.98 -10.29 -8.87
C GLN A 122 -1.48 -10.72 -7.48
N LEU A 123 -0.76 -10.31 -6.43
CA LEU A 123 -1.18 -10.61 -5.06
C LEU A 123 -2.50 -9.93 -4.71
N ALA A 124 -2.68 -8.67 -5.11
CA ALA A 124 -3.92 -7.94 -4.86
C ALA A 124 -5.10 -8.60 -5.57
N LYS A 125 -4.93 -8.98 -6.83
CA LYS A 125 -5.95 -9.69 -7.61
C LYS A 125 -6.29 -11.03 -7.00
N SER A 126 -5.29 -11.79 -6.56
CA SER A 126 -5.51 -13.09 -5.91
C SER A 126 -6.29 -12.94 -4.61
N SER A 127 -5.93 -11.94 -3.78
CA SER A 127 -6.67 -11.63 -2.56
C SER A 127 -8.13 -11.33 -2.83
N LEU A 128 -8.39 -10.48 -3.83
CA LEU A 128 -9.74 -10.11 -4.23
C LEU A 128 -10.53 -11.34 -4.72
N ASN A 129 -9.95 -12.10 -5.64
CA ASN A 129 -10.65 -13.22 -6.28
C ASN A 129 -10.96 -14.36 -5.31
N LYS A 130 -10.07 -14.62 -4.37
CA LYS A 130 -10.22 -15.69 -3.38
C LYS A 130 -10.85 -15.22 -2.07
N ALA A 131 -11.04 -13.90 -1.91
CA ALA A 131 -11.53 -13.28 -0.67
C ALA A 131 -10.70 -13.71 0.54
N VAL A 132 -9.37 -13.60 0.44
CA VAL A 132 -8.44 -14.07 1.48
C VAL A 132 -7.52 -12.96 1.96
N SER A 133 -7.15 -13.05 3.24
CA SER A 133 -6.12 -12.22 3.86
C SER A 133 -5.08 -13.15 4.47
N TRP A 134 -3.80 -12.80 4.28
CA TRP A 134 -2.72 -13.56 4.89
C TRP A 134 -1.44 -12.70 4.99
N THR A 135 -0.54 -13.14 5.84
CA THR A 135 0.78 -12.53 6.01
C THR A 135 1.83 -13.64 5.89
N ARG A 136 2.92 -13.36 5.19
CA ARG A 136 3.97 -14.33 4.95
C ARG A 136 5.33 -13.65 5.00
N THR A 137 6.31 -14.33 5.62
CA THR A 137 7.70 -13.91 5.62
C THR A 137 8.53 -15.06 5.07
N SER A 138 9.45 -14.75 4.17
CA SER A 138 10.34 -15.74 3.57
C SER A 138 11.76 -15.19 3.45
N LEU A 139 12.73 -16.08 3.34
CA LEU A 139 14.12 -15.70 3.10
C LEU A 139 14.32 -15.31 1.64
N ARG A 140 15.24 -14.40 1.44
CA ARG A 140 15.67 -14.00 0.09
C ARG A 140 16.99 -14.61 -0.25
#